data_cc51aa1b4a56288a8732ae1678cd3880
#
_entry.id   cc51aa1b4a56288a8732ae1678cd3880
#
_cell.length_a   1.000
_cell.length_b   1.000
_cell.length_c   1.000
_cell.angle_alpha   90.00
_cell.angle_beta   90.00
_cell.angle_gamma   90.00
#
_symmetry.space_group_name_H-M   'P 1'
#
loop_
_entity.id
_entity.type
_entity.pdbx_description
1 polymer ?
#
loop_
_entity_poly.entity_id
_entity_poly.type
_entity_poly.pdbx_seq_one_letter_code
_entity_poly.pdbx_strand_id
1 'polypeptide(L)'
;NCKIPYIVFTIIIINIFFMDKNFFKITRVLDGGMGQELLSRGMKPKGTLWSATALLNDNYHNLLLNAHLDYIKAGAEVIVTNTFATRRIRLIENKVEDKFEYLNTKAGEIAKKTKDDYPNILIAGGLPPQNSTYKADDRSEDIIKDDFYNQAKLINPYIDFFYFDVLSSIKEINVATQSIEEFNKPYLIGVHISEGTELPSGEKISELLNKLKNKKLLGVILSCVSP
;
A
#
# COMPACT_ATOMS: atom_id res chain seq x y z
N ASN A 1 -25.79 -56.58 11.00
CA ASN A 1 -24.62 -55.75 11.26
C ASN A 1 -24.44 -54.74 10.17
N CYS A 2 -25.09 -53.60 10.33
CA CYS A 2 -24.97 -52.44 9.47
C CYS A 2 -23.86 -51.53 10.03
N LYS A 3 -22.70 -51.46 9.39
CA LYS A 3 -21.64 -50.52 9.75
C LYS A 3 -21.95 -49.19 9.11
N ILE A 4 -22.30 -48.19 9.90
CA ILE A 4 -22.39 -46.79 9.48
C ILE A 4 -20.96 -46.25 9.32
N PRO A 5 -20.54 -45.73 8.13
CA PRO A 5 -19.25 -45.12 7.99
C PRO A 5 -19.23 -43.77 8.74
N TYR A 6 -18.30 -43.61 9.66
CA TYR A 6 -18.02 -42.34 10.30
C TYR A 6 -17.48 -41.35 9.24
N ILE A 7 -18.31 -40.36 8.92
CA ILE A 7 -17.86 -39.20 8.11
C ILE A 7 -17.11 -38.28 9.07
N VAL A 8 -15.79 -38.24 8.94
CA VAL A 8 -14.95 -37.27 9.65
C VAL A 8 -15.03 -35.96 8.90
N PHE A 9 -15.79 -35.00 9.42
CA PHE A 9 -15.73 -33.62 8.95
C PHE A 9 -14.45 -33.00 9.51
N THR A 10 -13.44 -32.85 8.65
CA THR A 10 -12.30 -31.99 8.95
C THR A 10 -12.76 -30.55 8.83
N ILE A 11 -13.07 -29.90 9.95
CA ILE A 11 -13.30 -28.46 10.00
C ILE A 11 -11.94 -27.81 9.80
N ILE A 12 -11.64 -27.35 8.58
CA ILE A 12 -10.54 -26.44 8.34
C ILE A 12 -10.96 -25.09 8.90
N ILE A 13 -10.53 -24.77 10.12
CA ILE A 13 -10.62 -23.42 10.66
C ILE A 13 -9.59 -22.60 9.87
N ILE A 14 -10.04 -21.96 8.79
CA ILE A 14 -9.27 -20.89 8.17
C ILE A 14 -9.31 -19.75 9.19
N ASN A 15 -8.25 -19.59 9.96
CA ASN A 15 -8.02 -18.38 10.71
C ASN A 15 -7.87 -17.23 9.71
N ILE A 16 -8.98 -16.63 9.30
CA ILE A 16 -8.99 -15.35 8.63
C ILE A 16 -8.57 -14.35 9.70
N PHE A 17 -7.32 -13.98 9.69
CA PHE A 17 -6.77 -12.95 10.56
C PHE A 17 -7.40 -11.62 10.13
N PHE A 18 -8.54 -11.28 10.73
CA PHE A 18 -9.11 -9.94 10.58
C PHE A 18 -8.19 -8.99 11.33
N MET A 19 -7.48 -8.15 10.58
CA MET A 19 -6.71 -7.06 11.16
C MET A 19 -7.64 -6.17 11.99
N ASP A 20 -7.45 -6.20 13.31
CA ASP A 20 -8.25 -5.43 14.26
C ASP A 20 -7.72 -3.98 14.34
N LYS A 21 -8.62 -3.01 14.50
CA LYS A 21 -8.31 -1.62 14.88
C LYS A 21 -7.41 -1.50 16.11
N ASN A 22 -7.45 -2.49 16.98
CA ASN A 22 -6.61 -2.56 18.16
C ASN A 22 -5.12 -2.70 17.85
N PHE A 23 -4.75 -3.19 16.65
CA PHE A 23 -3.36 -3.34 16.26
C PHE A 23 -2.59 -2.00 16.36
N PHE A 24 -3.21 -0.89 15.94
CA PHE A 24 -2.61 0.43 15.98
C PHE A 24 -2.90 1.23 17.28
N LYS A 25 -3.50 0.62 18.31
CA LYS A 25 -3.64 1.28 19.63
C LYS A 25 -2.34 1.40 20.39
N ILE A 26 -1.33 0.63 20.01
CA ILE A 26 0.03 0.75 20.53
C ILE A 26 0.97 1.13 19.39
N THR A 27 2.12 1.69 19.74
CA THR A 27 3.14 2.05 18.75
C THR A 27 3.55 0.84 17.92
N ARG A 28 3.54 1.00 16.60
CA ARG A 28 3.96 -0.01 15.62
C ARG A 28 5.03 0.58 14.72
N VAL A 29 5.95 -0.26 14.28
CA VAL A 29 7.01 0.13 13.37
C VAL A 29 6.65 -0.35 11.97
N LEU A 30 6.56 0.60 11.02
CA LEU A 30 6.47 0.31 9.60
C LEU A 30 7.88 0.22 9.02
N ASP A 31 8.00 -0.35 7.81
CA ASP A 31 9.24 -0.30 7.05
C ASP A 31 9.61 1.14 6.65
N GLY A 32 10.81 1.30 6.10
CA GLY A 32 11.37 2.60 5.73
C GLY A 32 11.27 2.92 4.24
N GLY A 33 12.00 3.94 3.83
CA GLY A 33 12.02 4.43 2.46
C GLY A 33 12.65 3.45 1.48
N MET A 34 11.87 2.55 0.90
CA MET A 34 12.31 1.49 -0.02
C MET A 34 13.19 2.00 -1.16
N GLY A 35 12.85 3.16 -1.74
CA GLY A 35 13.63 3.72 -2.85
C GLY A 35 15.08 4.04 -2.46
N GLN A 36 15.29 4.69 -1.32
CA GLN A 36 16.63 5.02 -0.81
C GLN A 36 17.40 3.77 -0.42
N GLU A 37 16.72 2.80 0.18
CA GLU A 37 17.31 1.52 0.57
C GLU A 37 17.83 0.76 -0.66
N LEU A 38 17.04 0.67 -1.73
CA LEU A 38 17.47 0.02 -2.97
C LEU A 38 18.64 0.73 -3.63
N LEU A 39 18.67 2.07 -3.62
CA LEU A 39 19.79 2.85 -4.13
C LEU A 39 21.07 2.59 -3.32
N SER A 40 20.99 2.58 -1.99
CA SER A 40 22.13 2.30 -1.12
C SER A 40 22.72 0.91 -1.34
N ARG A 41 21.88 -0.05 -1.77
CA ARG A 41 22.27 -1.42 -2.16
C ARG A 41 22.80 -1.53 -3.60
N GLY A 42 22.96 -0.41 -4.29
CA GLY A 42 23.56 -0.36 -5.63
C GLY A 42 22.56 -0.49 -6.80
N MET A 43 21.25 -0.42 -6.55
CA MET A 43 20.29 -0.33 -7.65
C MET A 43 20.50 0.96 -8.44
N LYS A 44 20.53 0.86 -9.76
CA LYS A 44 20.58 2.02 -10.67
C LYS A 44 19.16 2.31 -11.17
N PRO A 45 18.54 3.46 -10.79
CA PRO A 45 17.18 3.77 -11.18
C PRO A 45 17.08 4.05 -12.68
N LYS A 46 15.98 3.63 -13.31
CA LYS A 46 15.66 3.95 -14.69
C LYS A 46 14.73 5.16 -14.73
N GLY A 47 15.21 6.28 -15.22
CA GLY A 47 14.43 7.52 -15.32
C GLY A 47 13.79 7.91 -13.97
N THR A 48 12.51 8.25 -14.00
CA THR A 48 11.72 8.61 -12.81
C THR A 48 10.98 7.43 -12.18
N LEU A 49 11.28 6.18 -12.61
CA LEU A 49 10.67 4.97 -12.03
C LEU A 49 11.12 4.71 -10.59
N TRP A 50 12.20 5.34 -10.15
CA TRP A 50 12.66 5.21 -8.77
C TRP A 50 12.72 3.76 -8.31
N SER A 51 12.08 3.42 -7.18
CA SER A 51 12.03 2.07 -6.64
C SER A 51 11.34 1.04 -7.55
N ALA A 52 10.43 1.46 -8.44
CA ALA A 52 9.78 0.55 -9.40
C ALA A 52 10.77 -0.05 -10.42
N THR A 53 11.98 0.52 -10.56
CA THR A 53 13.06 -0.10 -11.35
C THR A 53 13.38 -1.51 -10.85
N ALA A 54 13.25 -1.76 -9.53
CA ALA A 54 13.48 -3.09 -8.96
C ALA A 54 12.45 -4.13 -9.38
N LEU A 55 11.27 -3.69 -9.82
CA LEU A 55 10.22 -4.57 -10.33
C LEU A 55 10.36 -4.83 -11.83
N LEU A 56 10.88 -3.83 -12.56
CA LEU A 56 11.07 -3.89 -14.01
C LEU A 56 12.26 -4.77 -14.42
N ASN A 57 13.26 -4.89 -13.56
CA ASN A 57 14.48 -5.65 -13.82
C ASN A 57 14.56 -6.84 -12.84
N ASP A 58 14.40 -8.05 -13.38
CA ASP A 58 14.37 -9.30 -12.61
C ASP A 58 15.62 -9.50 -11.74
N ASN A 59 16.77 -8.96 -12.15
CA ASN A 59 18.01 -9.02 -11.35
C ASN A 59 17.88 -8.29 -9.99
N TYR A 60 16.91 -7.39 -9.84
CA TYR A 60 16.68 -6.67 -8.60
C TYR A 60 15.54 -7.26 -7.75
N HIS A 61 14.81 -8.30 -8.20
CA HIS A 61 13.74 -8.90 -7.42
C HIS A 61 14.23 -9.43 -6.05
N ASN A 62 15.37 -10.12 -6.05
CA ASN A 62 15.98 -10.60 -4.80
C ASN A 62 16.50 -9.43 -3.93
N LEU A 63 16.99 -8.36 -4.54
CA LEU A 63 17.41 -7.16 -3.81
C LEU A 63 16.23 -6.53 -3.08
N LEU A 64 15.08 -6.40 -3.75
CA LEU A 64 13.84 -5.89 -3.16
C LEU A 64 13.32 -6.79 -2.04
N LEU A 65 13.29 -8.11 -2.27
CA LEU A 65 12.87 -9.07 -1.23
C LEU A 65 13.78 -8.96 0.01
N ASN A 66 15.09 -8.93 -0.19
CA ASN A 66 16.05 -8.80 0.91
C ASN A 66 15.90 -7.47 1.65
N ALA A 67 15.56 -6.37 0.97
CA ALA A 67 15.29 -5.10 1.63
C ALA A 67 14.06 -5.20 2.56
N HIS A 68 12.96 -5.81 2.10
CA HIS A 68 11.80 -6.08 2.97
C HIS A 68 12.18 -6.95 4.19
N LEU A 69 12.92 -8.06 3.97
CA LEU A 69 13.34 -8.96 5.04
C LEU A 69 14.24 -8.25 6.06
N ASP A 70 15.11 -7.36 5.62
CA ASP A 70 15.99 -6.64 6.53
C ASP A 70 15.25 -5.56 7.34
N TYR A 71 14.22 -4.90 6.78
CA TYR A 71 13.33 -4.07 7.58
C TYR A 71 12.60 -4.88 8.67
N ILE A 72 12.11 -6.08 8.34
CA ILE A 72 11.47 -6.97 9.33
C ILE A 72 12.46 -7.35 10.43
N LYS A 73 13.69 -7.75 10.08
CA LYS A 73 14.75 -8.05 11.05
C LYS A 73 15.11 -6.85 11.92
N ALA A 74 15.02 -5.64 11.39
CA ALA A 74 15.23 -4.40 12.12
C ALA A 74 14.05 -4.02 13.04
N GLY A 75 12.96 -4.78 13.02
CA GLY A 75 11.81 -4.60 13.91
C GLY A 75 10.55 -4.06 13.24
N ALA A 76 10.47 -3.98 11.90
CA ALA A 76 9.23 -3.63 11.24
C ALA A 76 8.18 -4.72 11.46
N GLU A 77 6.99 -4.30 11.89
CA GLU A 77 5.81 -5.16 12.07
C GLU A 77 4.85 -5.09 10.88
N VAL A 78 5.05 -4.09 10.03
CA VAL A 78 4.32 -3.85 8.78
C VAL A 78 5.33 -3.51 7.69
N ILE A 79 5.20 -4.14 6.52
CA ILE A 79 5.91 -3.75 5.30
C ILE A 79 4.92 -3.21 4.28
N VAL A 80 5.36 -2.25 3.45
CA VAL A 80 4.54 -1.65 2.40
C VAL A 80 4.99 -2.18 1.04
N THR A 81 4.04 -2.57 0.19
CA THR A 81 4.35 -3.00 -1.19
C THR A 81 5.09 -1.89 -1.94
N ASN A 82 6.07 -2.25 -2.77
CA ASN A 82 6.86 -1.28 -3.55
C ASN A 82 6.07 -0.74 -4.76
N THR A 83 4.91 -0.13 -4.49
CA THR A 83 3.93 0.31 -5.51
C THR A 83 3.84 1.82 -5.69
N PHE A 84 4.64 2.61 -4.97
CA PHE A 84 4.57 4.07 -5.07
C PHE A 84 4.83 4.59 -6.48
N ALA A 85 5.82 4.07 -7.17
CA ALA A 85 6.20 4.51 -8.51
C ALA A 85 5.60 3.64 -9.65
N THR A 86 4.70 2.68 -9.33
CA THR A 86 4.01 1.86 -10.34
C THR A 86 2.64 2.41 -10.73
N ARG A 87 2.27 3.61 -10.26
CA ARG A 87 1.07 4.32 -10.70
C ARG A 87 1.13 4.64 -12.20
N ARG A 88 0.00 4.62 -12.88
CA ARG A 88 -0.10 4.70 -14.35
C ARG A 88 0.63 5.88 -14.95
N ILE A 89 0.43 7.09 -14.40
CA ILE A 89 1.09 8.30 -14.92
C ILE A 89 2.61 8.18 -14.92
N ARG A 90 3.20 7.59 -13.88
CA ARG A 90 4.65 7.40 -13.78
C ARG A 90 5.17 6.41 -14.82
N LEU A 91 4.39 5.38 -15.14
CA LEU A 91 4.74 4.41 -16.17
C LEU A 91 4.62 5.00 -17.58
N ILE A 92 3.62 5.86 -17.84
CA ILE A 92 3.47 6.60 -19.09
C ILE A 92 4.70 7.50 -19.32
N GLU A 93 5.10 8.29 -18.32
CA GLU A 93 6.28 9.16 -18.39
C GLU A 93 7.55 8.39 -18.78
N ASN A 94 7.66 7.15 -18.37
CA ASN A 94 8.82 6.29 -18.64
C ASN A 94 8.62 5.32 -19.82
N LYS A 95 7.50 5.43 -20.54
CA LYS A 95 7.16 4.61 -21.73
C LYS A 95 7.12 3.10 -21.42
N VAL A 96 6.57 2.74 -20.26
CA VAL A 96 6.41 1.35 -19.80
C VAL A 96 5.01 1.10 -19.21
N GLU A 97 3.98 1.80 -19.68
CA GLU A 97 2.61 1.65 -19.22
C GLU A 97 2.07 0.24 -19.46
N ASP A 98 2.50 -0.42 -20.51
CA ASP A 98 2.18 -1.82 -20.83
C ASP A 98 2.59 -2.79 -19.72
N LYS A 99 3.44 -2.38 -18.80
CA LYS A 99 3.87 -3.14 -17.62
C LYS A 99 3.06 -2.86 -16.35
N PHE A 100 2.01 -2.06 -16.42
CA PHE A 100 1.25 -1.65 -15.22
C PHE A 100 0.75 -2.84 -14.39
N GLU A 101 0.10 -3.81 -15.04
CA GLU A 101 -0.40 -5.01 -14.38
C GLU A 101 0.75 -5.85 -13.80
N TYR A 102 1.76 -6.13 -14.62
CA TYR A 102 2.93 -6.91 -14.21
C TYR A 102 3.64 -6.32 -12.99
N LEU A 103 3.94 -5.01 -13.00
CA LEU A 103 4.72 -4.37 -11.93
C LEU A 103 3.96 -4.33 -10.60
N ASN A 104 2.65 -4.03 -10.63
CA ASN A 104 1.84 -4.01 -9.41
C ASN A 104 1.64 -5.41 -8.84
N THR A 105 1.37 -6.40 -9.69
CA THR A 105 1.27 -7.82 -9.27
C THR A 105 2.60 -8.30 -8.68
N LYS A 106 3.71 -8.01 -9.36
CA LYS A 106 5.06 -8.41 -8.92
C LYS A 106 5.45 -7.79 -7.58
N ALA A 107 5.09 -6.54 -7.34
CA ALA A 107 5.30 -5.89 -6.04
C ALA A 107 4.57 -6.63 -4.91
N GLY A 108 3.32 -7.01 -5.15
CA GLY A 108 2.52 -7.81 -4.22
C GLY A 108 3.11 -9.20 -3.98
N GLU A 109 3.51 -9.91 -5.05
CA GLU A 109 4.14 -11.23 -4.96
C GLU A 109 5.42 -11.21 -4.13
N ILE A 110 6.31 -10.22 -4.37
CA ILE A 110 7.58 -10.11 -3.64
C ILE A 110 7.32 -9.79 -2.17
N ALA A 111 6.41 -8.86 -1.86
CA ALA A 111 6.05 -8.57 -0.48
C ALA A 111 5.48 -9.83 0.21
N LYS A 112 4.60 -10.58 -0.46
CA LYS A 112 3.98 -11.80 0.11
C LYS A 112 5.00 -12.90 0.43
N LYS A 113 6.09 -13.02 -0.31
CA LYS A 113 7.17 -13.97 -0.03
C LYS A 113 7.81 -13.78 1.34
N THR A 114 7.76 -12.58 1.92
CA THR A 114 8.29 -12.37 3.27
C THR A 114 7.55 -13.18 4.34
N LYS A 115 6.29 -13.57 4.07
CA LYS A 115 5.50 -14.42 4.98
C LYS A 115 5.99 -15.86 5.06
N ASP A 116 6.83 -16.30 4.12
CA ASP A 116 7.44 -17.63 4.16
C ASP A 116 8.36 -17.76 5.39
N ASP A 117 9.12 -16.69 5.70
CA ASP A 117 10.03 -16.63 6.85
C ASP A 117 9.38 -15.96 8.08
N TYR A 118 8.45 -15.02 7.83
CA TYR A 118 7.78 -14.20 8.86
C TYR A 118 6.26 -14.24 8.70
N PRO A 119 5.58 -15.34 9.06
CA PRO A 119 4.15 -15.55 8.76
C PRO A 119 3.21 -14.53 9.42
N ASN A 120 3.64 -13.88 10.50
CA ASN A 120 2.84 -12.89 11.22
C ASN A 120 3.07 -11.43 10.76
N ILE A 121 3.99 -11.20 9.80
CA ILE A 121 4.20 -9.85 9.26
C ILE A 121 2.94 -9.37 8.55
N LEU A 122 2.59 -8.11 8.73
CA LEU A 122 1.49 -7.49 8.00
C LEU A 122 2.02 -6.80 6.74
N ILE A 123 1.25 -6.94 5.67
CA ILE A 123 1.57 -6.34 4.36
C ILE A 123 0.53 -5.27 4.07
N ALA A 124 0.98 -4.02 4.02
CA ALA A 124 0.20 -2.89 3.57
C ALA A 124 0.32 -2.72 2.06
N GLY A 125 -0.80 -2.62 1.37
CA GLY A 125 -0.83 -2.29 -0.05
C GLY A 125 -0.70 -0.79 -0.26
N GLY A 126 0.46 -0.32 -0.67
CA GLY A 126 0.72 1.10 -0.89
C GLY A 126 -0.03 1.65 -2.11
N LEU A 127 -0.87 2.66 -1.90
CA LEU A 127 -1.60 3.39 -2.93
C LEU A 127 -1.20 4.87 -2.88
N PRO A 128 -0.28 5.31 -3.75
CA PRO A 128 0.18 6.70 -3.82
C PRO A 128 -0.85 7.60 -4.49
N PRO A 129 -0.67 8.95 -4.45
CA PRO A 129 -1.40 9.86 -5.31
C PRO A 129 -1.28 9.43 -6.77
N GLN A 130 -2.40 9.34 -7.48
CA GLN A 130 -2.41 8.77 -8.84
C GLN A 130 -1.93 9.75 -9.91
N ASN A 131 -1.78 11.03 -9.57
CA ASN A 131 -1.23 12.06 -10.44
C ASN A 131 0.08 12.60 -9.85
N SER A 132 0.08 13.81 -9.34
CA SER A 132 1.26 14.47 -8.76
C SER A 132 1.35 14.22 -7.26
N THR A 133 2.57 14.04 -6.75
CA THR A 133 2.83 13.99 -5.31
C THR A 133 2.90 15.40 -4.74
N TYR A 134 2.39 15.61 -3.52
CA TYR A 134 2.36 16.89 -2.80
C TYR A 134 1.51 17.99 -3.45
N LYS A 135 0.58 17.59 -4.30
CA LYS A 135 -0.35 18.50 -4.99
C LYS A 135 -1.72 17.85 -5.07
N ALA A 136 -2.77 18.64 -4.82
CA ALA A 136 -4.14 18.17 -5.00
C ALA A 136 -4.39 17.70 -6.45
N ASP A 137 -5.10 16.59 -6.61
CA ASP A 137 -5.50 16.11 -7.93
C ASP A 137 -6.76 16.83 -8.41
N ASP A 138 -6.65 17.61 -9.46
CA ASP A 138 -7.72 18.42 -10.06
C ASP A 138 -8.51 17.68 -11.14
N ARG A 139 -8.13 16.47 -11.51
CA ARG A 139 -8.85 15.62 -12.48
C ARG A 139 -10.27 15.28 -11.99
N SER A 140 -11.10 14.73 -12.87
CA SER A 140 -12.42 14.25 -12.51
C SER A 140 -12.35 13.11 -11.48
N GLU A 141 -13.40 13.00 -10.65
CA GLU A 141 -13.48 11.94 -9.63
C GLU A 141 -13.46 10.55 -10.25
N ASP A 142 -14.08 10.36 -11.42
CA ASP A 142 -14.10 9.09 -12.13
C ASP A 142 -12.69 8.65 -12.54
N ILE A 143 -11.87 9.55 -13.07
CA ILE A 143 -10.48 9.24 -13.44
C ILE A 143 -9.67 8.88 -12.20
N ILE A 144 -9.79 9.67 -11.12
CA ILE A 144 -9.08 9.40 -9.88
C ILE A 144 -9.50 8.04 -9.30
N LYS A 145 -10.82 7.76 -9.30
CA LYS A 145 -11.40 6.52 -8.82
C LYS A 145 -10.89 5.31 -9.61
N ASP A 146 -10.91 5.39 -10.93
CA ASP A 146 -10.46 4.31 -11.80
C ASP A 146 -8.97 4.01 -11.62
N ASP A 147 -8.13 5.03 -11.49
CA ASP A 147 -6.71 4.85 -11.28
C ASP A 147 -6.41 4.16 -9.94
N PHE A 148 -7.04 4.60 -8.84
CA PHE A 148 -6.90 3.93 -7.54
C PHE A 148 -7.46 2.51 -7.57
N TYR A 149 -8.64 2.31 -8.14
CA TYR A 149 -9.26 1.00 -8.26
C TYR A 149 -8.39 0.00 -9.01
N ASN A 150 -7.89 0.39 -10.18
CA ASN A 150 -7.08 -0.50 -11.02
C ASN A 150 -5.78 -0.92 -10.32
N GLN A 151 -5.11 -0.01 -9.61
CA GLN A 151 -3.92 -0.35 -8.84
C GLN A 151 -4.26 -1.23 -7.62
N ALA A 152 -5.30 -0.86 -6.88
CA ALA A 152 -5.77 -1.60 -5.71
C ALA A 152 -6.15 -3.04 -6.05
N LYS A 153 -6.88 -3.25 -7.16
CA LYS A 153 -7.30 -4.57 -7.64
C LYS A 153 -6.12 -5.53 -7.84
N LEU A 154 -5.02 -5.03 -8.39
CA LEU A 154 -3.83 -5.85 -8.69
C LEU A 154 -3.09 -6.27 -7.41
N ILE A 155 -3.01 -5.40 -6.41
CA ILE A 155 -2.29 -5.70 -5.16
C ILE A 155 -3.17 -6.39 -4.12
N ASN A 156 -4.50 -6.28 -4.21
CA ASN A 156 -5.45 -6.82 -3.24
C ASN A 156 -5.21 -8.29 -2.83
N PRO A 157 -4.86 -9.24 -3.73
CA PRO A 157 -4.64 -10.65 -3.34
C PRO A 157 -3.42 -10.89 -2.43
N TYR A 158 -2.54 -9.91 -2.29
CA TYR A 158 -1.23 -10.07 -1.65
C TYR A 158 -1.11 -9.35 -0.30
N ILE A 159 -2.10 -8.53 0.07
CA ILE A 159 -2.02 -7.59 1.18
C ILE A 159 -3.02 -7.91 2.29
N ASP A 160 -2.73 -7.44 3.50
CA ASP A 160 -3.63 -7.54 4.64
C ASP A 160 -4.56 -6.31 4.75
N PHE A 161 -4.08 -5.11 4.39
CA PHE A 161 -4.83 -3.86 4.36
C PHE A 161 -4.26 -2.88 3.34
N PHE A 162 -5.03 -1.83 2.98
CA PHE A 162 -4.56 -0.77 2.09
C PHE A 162 -3.89 0.36 2.88
N TYR A 163 -2.88 0.98 2.31
CA TYR A 163 -2.24 2.17 2.82
C TYR A 163 -2.23 3.25 1.72
N PHE A 164 -3.14 4.21 1.84
CA PHE A 164 -3.08 5.42 1.02
C PHE A 164 -1.93 6.29 1.51
N ASP A 165 -0.96 6.55 0.68
CA ASP A 165 0.26 7.25 1.08
C ASP A 165 0.31 8.66 0.48
N VAL A 166 0.62 9.67 1.31
CA VAL A 166 0.90 11.06 0.86
C VAL A 166 -0.27 11.75 0.15
N LEU A 167 -1.53 11.46 0.49
CA LEU A 167 -2.68 12.09 -0.14
C LEU A 167 -2.76 13.59 0.20
N SER A 168 -3.27 14.38 -0.73
CA SER A 168 -3.10 15.83 -0.76
C SER A 168 -4.40 16.65 -0.64
N SER A 169 -5.58 16.02 -0.68
CA SER A 169 -6.87 16.69 -0.56
C SER A 169 -7.96 15.79 0.00
N ILE A 170 -9.00 16.39 0.60
CA ILE A 170 -10.18 15.65 1.08
C ILE A 170 -10.92 14.99 -0.10
N LYS A 171 -10.99 15.67 -1.26
CA LYS A 171 -11.57 15.09 -2.48
C LYS A 171 -10.87 13.79 -2.86
N GLU A 172 -9.55 13.82 -2.98
CA GLU A 172 -8.74 12.65 -3.34
C GLU A 172 -8.93 11.49 -2.34
N ILE A 173 -8.90 11.80 -1.04
CA ILE A 173 -9.12 10.81 0.04
C ILE A 173 -10.49 10.15 -0.07
N ASN A 174 -11.55 10.93 -0.29
CA ASN A 174 -12.91 10.40 -0.42
C ASN A 174 -13.02 9.46 -1.64
N VAL A 175 -12.51 9.88 -2.79
CA VAL A 175 -12.56 9.09 -4.02
C VAL A 175 -11.70 7.83 -3.89
N ALA A 176 -10.49 7.96 -3.35
CA ALA A 176 -9.58 6.83 -3.12
C ALA A 176 -10.19 5.77 -2.19
N THR A 177 -10.80 6.19 -1.08
CA THR A 177 -11.43 5.26 -0.15
C THR A 177 -12.68 4.58 -0.73
N GLN A 178 -13.46 5.29 -1.55
CA GLN A 178 -14.59 4.71 -2.28
C GLN A 178 -14.13 3.67 -3.31
N SER A 179 -13.00 3.89 -3.96
CA SER A 179 -12.49 2.98 -5.00
C SER A 179 -12.18 1.58 -4.51
N ILE A 180 -11.93 1.40 -3.19
CA ILE A 180 -11.55 0.12 -2.60
C ILE A 180 -12.67 -0.56 -1.80
N GLU A 181 -13.88 0.00 -1.76
CA GLU A 181 -14.97 -0.49 -0.90
C GLU A 181 -15.32 -1.96 -1.15
N GLU A 182 -15.31 -2.40 -2.41
CA GLU A 182 -15.66 -3.77 -2.79
C GLU A 182 -14.66 -4.82 -2.27
N PHE A 183 -13.39 -4.44 -2.06
CA PHE A 183 -12.37 -5.38 -1.58
C PHE A 183 -12.53 -5.73 -0.10
N ASN A 184 -13.38 -5.01 0.61
CA ASN A 184 -13.75 -5.25 2.00
C ASN A 184 -12.56 -5.36 2.98
N LYS A 185 -11.43 -4.70 2.68
CA LYS A 185 -10.25 -4.63 3.53
C LYS A 185 -10.20 -3.34 4.34
N PRO A 186 -9.57 -3.37 5.53
CA PRO A 186 -9.29 -2.14 6.27
C PRO A 186 -8.21 -1.30 5.58
N TYR A 187 -8.07 -0.03 6.00
CA TYR A 187 -7.10 0.87 5.40
C TYR A 187 -6.57 1.93 6.37
N LEU A 188 -5.35 2.40 6.10
CA LEU A 188 -4.74 3.60 6.67
C LEU A 188 -4.78 4.74 5.65
N ILE A 189 -4.86 5.97 6.12
CA ILE A 189 -4.76 7.18 5.30
C ILE A 189 -3.51 7.95 5.71
N GLY A 190 -2.52 8.02 4.81
CA GLY A 190 -1.36 8.89 4.92
C GLY A 190 -1.62 10.22 4.20
N VAL A 191 -1.45 11.33 4.90
CA VAL A 191 -1.61 12.66 4.35
C VAL A 191 -0.32 13.45 4.43
N HIS A 192 -0.10 14.31 3.45
CA HIS A 192 0.96 15.31 3.50
C HIS A 192 0.43 16.61 4.12
N ILE A 193 1.22 17.23 4.95
CA ILE A 193 0.96 18.57 5.49
C ILE A 193 1.97 19.51 4.85
N SER A 194 1.49 20.49 4.09
CA SER A 194 2.34 21.44 3.38
C SER A 194 2.88 22.52 4.31
N GLU A 195 1.99 23.10 5.12
CA GLU A 195 2.32 24.15 6.06
C GLU A 195 1.33 24.13 7.22
N GLY A 196 1.84 24.30 8.44
CA GLY A 196 1.01 24.34 9.65
C GLY A 196 0.16 23.07 9.83
N THR A 197 -1.12 23.16 9.55
CA THR A 197 -2.09 22.06 9.67
C THR A 197 -2.91 21.84 8.40
N GLU A 198 -2.40 22.30 7.26
CA GLU A 198 -3.12 22.30 5.99
C GLU A 198 -2.56 21.25 5.03
N LEU A 199 -3.49 20.56 4.35
CA LEU A 199 -3.18 19.70 3.21
C LEU A 199 -2.69 20.56 2.03
N PRO A 200 -2.02 20.00 1.02
CA PRO A 200 -1.64 20.72 -0.20
C PRO A 200 -2.81 21.40 -0.93
N SER A 201 -4.03 20.95 -0.72
CA SER A 201 -5.27 21.58 -1.21
C SER A 201 -5.68 22.86 -0.47
N GLY A 202 -5.04 23.17 0.67
CA GLY A 202 -5.43 24.28 1.57
C GLY A 202 -6.50 23.91 2.60
N GLU A 203 -7.02 22.67 2.58
CA GLU A 203 -8.00 22.19 3.56
C GLU A 203 -7.32 21.83 4.88
N LYS A 204 -7.97 22.08 6.01
CA LYS A 204 -7.40 21.75 7.32
C LYS A 204 -7.54 20.26 7.63
N ILE A 205 -6.51 19.67 8.24
CA ILE A 205 -6.56 18.28 8.70
C ILE A 205 -7.74 18.03 9.67
N SER A 206 -8.13 19.02 10.46
CA SER A 206 -9.29 18.93 11.36
C SER A 206 -10.61 18.72 10.60
N GLU A 207 -10.76 19.29 9.41
CA GLU A 207 -11.94 19.08 8.55
C GLU A 207 -11.97 17.65 8.01
N LEU A 208 -10.81 17.13 7.60
CA LEU A 208 -10.66 15.73 7.20
C LEU A 208 -11.07 14.81 8.35
N LEU A 209 -10.50 14.96 9.54
CA LEU A 209 -10.75 14.09 10.69
C LEU A 209 -12.22 14.07 11.09
N ASN A 210 -12.94 15.20 10.98
CA ASN A 210 -14.38 15.28 11.26
C ASN A 210 -15.24 14.50 10.25
N LYS A 211 -14.77 14.34 9.01
CA LYS A 211 -15.45 13.61 7.94
C LYS A 211 -15.19 12.10 7.97
N LEU A 212 -14.08 11.66 8.58
CA LEU A 212 -13.67 10.25 8.60
C LEU A 212 -14.45 9.44 9.64
N LYS A 213 -15.50 8.74 9.20
CA LYS A 213 -16.36 7.91 10.06
C LYS A 213 -16.45 6.45 9.63
N ASN A 214 -15.57 5.98 8.73
CA ASN A 214 -15.64 4.63 8.21
C ASN A 214 -15.11 3.59 9.21
N LYS A 215 -15.85 2.48 9.38
CA LYS A 215 -15.46 1.40 10.29
C LYS A 215 -14.19 0.65 9.87
N LYS A 216 -13.84 0.70 8.58
CA LYS A 216 -12.63 0.06 8.03
C LYS A 216 -11.37 0.93 8.17
N LEU A 217 -11.53 2.20 8.55
CA LEU A 217 -10.40 3.10 8.79
C LEU A 217 -9.64 2.66 10.05
N LEU A 218 -8.35 2.35 9.90
CA LEU A 218 -7.44 1.98 10.99
C LEU A 218 -6.83 3.20 11.67
N GLY A 219 -6.57 4.27 10.91
CA GLY A 219 -5.96 5.49 11.40
C GLY A 219 -5.55 6.44 10.29
N VAL A 220 -5.03 7.60 10.71
CA VAL A 220 -4.45 8.62 9.84
C VAL A 220 -2.98 8.80 10.20
N ILE A 221 -2.11 8.89 9.20
CA ILE A 221 -0.65 9.01 9.32
C ILE A 221 -0.23 10.32 8.64
N LEU A 222 0.73 11.01 9.23
CA LEU A 222 1.42 12.12 8.57
C LEU A 222 2.58 11.56 7.76
N SER A 223 2.53 11.73 6.44
CA SER A 223 3.51 11.19 5.50
C SER A 223 4.38 12.31 4.91
N CYS A 224 5.70 12.09 4.89
CA CYS A 224 6.67 13.02 4.28
C CYS A 224 6.57 14.46 4.82
N VAL A 225 6.35 14.62 6.12
CA VAL A 225 6.33 15.91 6.81
C VAL A 225 7.64 16.14 7.56
N SER A 226 8.04 17.41 7.69
CA SER A 226 9.15 17.76 8.58
C SER A 226 8.73 17.55 10.04
N PRO A 227 9.65 17.10 10.90
CA PRO A 227 9.42 16.99 12.33
C PRO A 227 9.24 18.36 12.98
#